data_28a975514b791d53b02561768e1f9a26
#
_entry.id   28a975514b791d53b02561768e1f9a26
#
_cell.length_a   1.000
_cell.length_b   1.000
_cell.length_c   1.000
_cell.angle_alpha   90.00
_cell.angle_beta   90.00
_cell.angle_gamma   90.00
#
_symmetry.space_group_name_H-M   'P 1'
#
loop_
_entity.id
_entity.type
_entity.pdbx_description
1 polymer ?
#
loop_
_entity_poly.entity_id
_entity_poly.type
_entity_poly.pdbx_seq_one_letter_code
_entity_poly.pdbx_strand_id
1 'polypeptide(L)'
;MKISIIGANGMLSVALTKYYNVKKGVTVDVYGLDVPKGYECDNFYQVNLLKDKLDYDKLVASDVIVYASGAGVQAALQTDSSLMYALNVNAPIEMTLQLKKYNYKGIYVSFGSYMEIGLNGENGKAFTE
;
A
#
# COMPACT_ATOMS: atom_id res chain seq x y z
N MET A 1 8.61 2.50 -17.20
CA MET A 1 7.80 1.77 -16.19
C MET A 1 7.26 2.78 -15.21
N LYS A 2 5.96 2.74 -14.94
CA LYS A 2 5.30 3.61 -13.98
C LYS A 2 4.88 2.82 -12.74
N ILE A 3 5.25 3.30 -11.56
CA ILE A 3 4.92 2.69 -10.27
C ILE A 3 4.09 3.66 -9.46
N SER A 4 2.94 3.23 -8.97
CA SER A 4 2.13 3.97 -8.00
C SER A 4 2.25 3.34 -6.61
N ILE A 5 2.63 4.13 -5.60
CA ILE A 5 2.81 3.69 -4.23
C ILE A 5 1.76 4.38 -3.34
N ILE A 6 0.96 3.57 -2.65
CA ILE A 6 -0.10 4.04 -1.75
C ILE A 6 0.41 3.99 -0.31
N GLY A 7 0.52 5.15 0.34
CA GLY A 7 1.03 5.28 1.71
C GLY A 7 2.36 6.04 1.79
N ALA A 8 2.35 7.36 1.63
CA ALA A 8 3.53 8.20 1.39
C ALA A 8 4.66 8.07 2.43
N ASN A 9 4.36 8.08 3.72
CA ASN A 9 5.37 8.19 4.78
C ASN A 9 5.62 6.88 5.55
N GLY A 10 5.08 5.76 5.05
CA GLY A 10 5.38 4.44 5.59
C GLY A 10 6.83 4.01 5.27
N MET A 11 7.43 3.22 6.15
CA MET A 11 8.80 2.73 5.98
C MET A 11 9.05 2.06 4.62
N LEU A 12 8.14 1.18 4.20
CA LEU A 12 8.23 0.50 2.90
C LEU A 12 8.09 1.47 1.74
N SER A 13 7.14 2.41 1.81
CA SER A 13 6.92 3.42 0.77
C SER A 13 8.15 4.29 0.57
N VAL A 14 8.75 4.75 1.67
CA VAL A 14 9.98 5.56 1.62
C VAL A 14 11.13 4.77 0.98
N ALA A 15 11.33 3.52 1.40
CA ALA A 15 12.39 2.68 0.87
C ALA A 15 12.20 2.38 -0.63
N LEU A 16 10.99 2.01 -1.03
CA LEU A 16 10.66 1.71 -2.43
C LEU A 16 10.79 2.97 -3.30
N THR A 17 10.27 4.10 -2.85
CA THR A 17 10.35 5.36 -3.61
C THR A 17 11.81 5.76 -3.82
N LYS A 18 12.63 5.77 -2.76
CA LYS A 18 14.07 6.06 -2.88
C LYS A 18 14.80 5.12 -3.83
N TYR A 19 14.45 3.84 -3.79
CA TYR A 19 15.08 2.85 -4.65
C TYR A 19 14.72 3.04 -6.12
N TYR A 20 13.44 3.28 -6.42
CA TYR A 20 12.98 3.35 -7.80
C TYR A 20 13.14 4.73 -8.44
N ASN A 21 13.09 5.81 -7.66
CA ASN A 21 13.19 7.18 -8.18
C ASN A 21 14.55 7.49 -8.86
N VAL A 22 15.60 6.73 -8.53
CA VAL A 22 16.92 6.85 -9.17
C VAL A 22 17.10 5.92 -10.39
N LYS A 23 16.09 5.12 -10.72
CA LYS A 23 16.19 4.17 -11.85
C LYS A 23 15.77 4.84 -13.15
N LYS A 24 16.64 4.77 -14.15
CA LYS A 24 16.36 5.33 -15.48
C LYS A 24 15.11 4.67 -16.10
N GLY A 25 14.19 5.49 -16.58
CA GLY A 25 12.96 5.04 -17.24
C GLY A 25 11.90 4.51 -16.27
N VAL A 26 12.02 4.83 -14.98
CA VAL A 26 10.99 4.58 -13.97
C VAL A 26 10.43 5.92 -13.51
N THR A 27 9.12 6.01 -13.43
CA THR A 27 8.37 7.14 -12.85
C THR A 27 7.66 6.64 -11.59
N VAL A 28 7.77 7.37 -10.49
CA VAL A 28 7.17 6.99 -9.21
C VAL A 28 6.13 8.02 -8.78
N ASP A 29 4.87 7.60 -8.78
CA ASP A 29 3.75 8.35 -8.23
C ASP A 29 3.47 7.90 -6.81
N VAL A 30 3.33 8.84 -5.88
CA VAL A 30 3.09 8.54 -4.46
C VAL A 30 1.75 9.13 -4.03
N TYR A 31 0.96 8.33 -3.34
CA TYR A 31 -0.35 8.69 -2.80
C TYR A 31 -0.32 8.64 -1.27
N GLY A 32 -0.83 9.66 -0.59
CA GLY A 32 -0.85 9.66 0.86
C GLY A 32 -1.52 10.87 1.49
N LEU A 33 -1.75 10.80 2.80
CA LEU A 33 -2.40 11.88 3.55
C LEU A 33 -1.49 13.11 3.65
N ASP A 34 -0.22 12.89 3.97
CA ASP A 34 0.77 13.94 4.15
C ASP A 34 1.82 13.91 3.06
N VAL A 35 2.34 15.08 2.72
CA VAL A 35 3.45 15.23 1.78
C VAL A 35 4.65 14.35 2.17
N PRO A 36 5.39 13.84 1.18
CA PRO A 36 6.60 13.08 1.42
C PRO A 36 7.60 13.81 2.31
N LYS A 37 8.16 13.09 3.28
CA LYS A 37 9.14 13.62 4.22
C LYS A 37 10.50 12.95 4.02
N GLY A 38 11.52 13.75 3.66
CA GLY A 38 12.91 13.26 3.53
C GLY A 38 13.18 12.38 2.29
N TYR A 39 12.34 12.47 1.27
CA TYR A 39 12.56 11.88 -0.04
C TYR A 39 11.80 12.64 -1.13
N GLU A 40 12.19 12.44 -2.38
CA GLU A 40 11.53 13.01 -3.55
C GLU A 40 10.78 11.91 -4.31
N CYS A 41 9.74 12.30 -5.04
CA CYS A 41 9.00 11.46 -5.98
C CYS A 41 8.63 12.31 -7.20
N ASP A 42 8.33 11.68 -8.32
CA ASP A 42 7.96 12.41 -9.54
C ASP A 42 6.63 13.14 -9.38
N ASN A 43 5.65 12.48 -8.78
CA ASN A 43 4.36 13.08 -8.50
C ASN A 43 3.85 12.67 -7.11
N PHE A 44 3.24 13.61 -6.41
CA PHE A 44 2.54 13.36 -5.16
C PHE A 44 1.05 13.69 -5.30
N TYR A 45 0.21 12.77 -4.88
CA TYR A 45 -1.24 12.93 -4.84
C TYR A 45 -1.73 12.83 -3.39
N GLN A 46 -2.20 13.96 -2.86
CA GLN A 46 -2.76 13.95 -1.51
C GLN A 46 -4.09 13.21 -1.50
N VAL A 47 -4.22 12.23 -0.63
CA VAL A 47 -5.43 11.43 -0.47
C VAL A 47 -5.55 10.87 0.94
N ASN A 48 -6.73 10.99 1.51
CA ASN A 48 -7.10 10.32 2.76
C ASN A 48 -7.90 9.06 2.42
N LEU A 49 -7.26 7.89 2.52
CA LEU A 49 -7.87 6.60 2.17
C LEU A 49 -9.15 6.26 2.95
N LEU A 50 -9.40 6.95 4.07
CA LEU A 50 -10.61 6.75 4.89
C LEU A 50 -11.80 7.62 4.44
N LYS A 51 -11.55 8.68 3.67
CA LYS A 51 -12.55 9.68 3.33
C LYS A 51 -12.68 9.96 1.84
N ASP A 52 -11.55 9.86 1.14
CA ASP A 52 -11.47 10.25 -0.26
C ASP A 52 -11.56 9.02 -1.16
N LYS A 53 -12.05 9.22 -2.37
CA LYS A 53 -11.97 8.21 -3.42
C LYS A 53 -10.66 8.36 -4.17
N LEU A 54 -9.96 7.25 -4.37
CA LEU A 54 -8.80 7.20 -5.24
C LEU A 54 -9.21 7.43 -6.70
N ASP A 55 -8.38 8.16 -7.42
CA ASP A 55 -8.51 8.33 -8.87
C ASP A 55 -8.00 7.05 -9.57
N TYR A 56 -8.91 6.13 -9.79
CA TYR A 56 -8.58 4.84 -10.42
C TYR A 56 -8.20 5.00 -11.89
N ASP A 57 -8.68 6.02 -12.59
CA ASP A 57 -8.26 6.28 -13.97
C ASP A 57 -6.76 6.58 -14.06
N LYS A 58 -6.23 7.30 -13.08
CA LYS A 58 -4.78 7.51 -12.93
C LYS A 58 -4.04 6.26 -12.50
N LEU A 59 -4.58 5.54 -11.50
CA LEU A 59 -3.92 4.37 -10.94
C LEU A 59 -3.72 3.27 -11.96
N VAL A 60 -4.75 2.96 -12.77
CA VAL A 60 -4.66 1.88 -13.77
C VAL A 60 -3.72 2.19 -14.94
N ALA A 61 -3.27 3.44 -15.07
CA ALA A 61 -2.22 3.83 -16.00
C ALA A 61 -0.80 3.43 -15.51
N SER A 62 -0.67 2.83 -14.33
CA SER A 62 0.59 2.35 -13.79
C SER A 62 0.84 0.88 -14.15
N ASP A 63 2.11 0.56 -14.39
CA ASP A 63 2.52 -0.83 -14.61
C ASP A 63 2.47 -1.64 -13.31
N VAL A 64 2.78 -0.97 -12.19
CA VAL A 64 2.79 -1.57 -10.85
C VAL A 64 2.09 -0.64 -9.87
N ILE A 65 1.19 -1.20 -9.07
CA ILE A 65 0.55 -0.51 -7.95
C ILE A 65 0.95 -1.23 -6.66
N VAL A 66 1.52 -0.48 -5.72
CA VAL A 66 1.98 -1.00 -4.42
C VAL A 66 1.12 -0.40 -3.32
N TYR A 67 0.38 -1.23 -2.62
CA TYR A 67 -0.32 -0.83 -1.40
C TYR A 67 0.57 -1.04 -0.19
N ALA A 68 1.11 0.06 0.34
CA ALA A 68 2.02 0.07 1.48
C ALA A 68 1.50 0.95 2.64
N SER A 69 0.21 1.31 2.61
CA SER A 69 -0.46 1.99 3.71
C SER A 69 -0.87 0.99 4.77
N GLY A 70 -0.87 1.43 6.03
CA GLY A 70 -1.30 0.59 7.14
C GLY A 70 -1.29 1.35 8.46
N ALA A 71 -1.85 0.74 9.50
CA ALA A 71 -1.89 1.28 10.85
C ALA A 71 -1.67 0.17 11.88
N GLY A 72 -1.29 0.55 13.12
CA GLY A 72 -1.23 -0.39 14.26
C GLY A 72 0.03 -1.22 14.37
N VAL A 73 1.09 -0.88 13.64
CA VAL A 73 2.35 -1.66 13.62
C VAL A 73 3.22 -1.42 14.87
N GLN A 74 2.99 -0.35 15.61
CA GLN A 74 3.77 -0.01 16.81
C GLN A 74 2.95 -0.30 18.07
N ALA A 75 3.38 -1.28 18.85
CA ALA A 75 2.72 -1.70 20.09
C ALA A 75 2.57 -0.58 21.15
N ALA A 76 3.37 0.49 21.05
CA ALA A 76 3.31 1.64 21.96
C ALA A 76 2.21 2.67 21.61
N LEU A 77 1.63 2.60 20.41
CA LEU A 77 0.56 3.48 19.99
C LEU A 77 -0.77 2.73 20.13
N GLN A 78 -1.65 3.21 21.04
CA GLN A 78 -3.03 2.77 21.08
C GLN A 78 -3.71 3.20 19.78
N THR A 79 -3.66 2.34 18.77
CA THR A 79 -4.34 2.57 17.50
C THR A 79 -5.75 2.02 17.61
N ASP A 80 -6.72 2.83 17.22
CA ASP A 80 -8.11 2.40 17.12
C ASP A 80 -8.20 1.17 16.19
N SER A 81 -8.82 0.10 16.68
CA SER A 81 -9.01 -1.12 15.92
C SER A 81 -9.79 -0.89 14.62
N SER A 82 -10.74 0.05 14.62
CA SER A 82 -11.49 0.42 13.42
C SER A 82 -10.59 1.00 12.33
N LEU A 83 -9.61 1.82 12.71
CA LEU A 83 -8.60 2.37 11.80
C LEU A 83 -7.70 1.25 11.24
N MET A 84 -7.31 0.31 12.09
CA MET A 84 -6.49 -0.84 11.66
C MET A 84 -7.23 -1.68 10.62
N TYR A 85 -8.49 -2.04 10.88
CA TYR A 85 -9.31 -2.78 9.93
C TYR A 85 -9.53 -1.99 8.62
N ALA A 86 -9.82 -0.70 8.72
CA ALA A 86 -10.05 0.13 7.55
C ALA A 86 -8.84 0.17 6.61
N LEU A 87 -7.64 0.37 7.14
CA LEU A 87 -6.43 0.50 6.33
C LEU A 87 -5.76 -0.83 5.99
N ASN A 88 -5.77 -1.81 6.90
CA ASN A 88 -5.03 -3.06 6.68
C ASN A 88 -5.87 -4.14 6.00
N VAL A 89 -7.18 -4.04 6.06
CA VAL A 89 -8.09 -5.06 5.51
C VAL A 89 -9.01 -4.47 4.43
N ASN A 90 -9.83 -3.48 4.80
CA ASN A 90 -10.88 -3.01 3.89
C ASN A 90 -10.31 -2.27 2.68
N ALA A 91 -9.37 -1.37 2.87
CA ALA A 91 -8.81 -0.57 1.79
C ALA A 91 -8.08 -1.41 0.72
N PRO A 92 -7.20 -2.38 1.04
CA PRO A 92 -6.58 -3.23 0.02
C PRO A 92 -7.58 -4.14 -0.70
N ILE A 93 -8.62 -4.63 -0.01
CA ILE A 93 -9.70 -5.42 -0.63
C ILE A 93 -10.48 -4.55 -1.60
N GLU A 94 -10.94 -3.37 -1.16
CA GLU A 94 -11.67 -2.43 -2.02
C GLU A 94 -10.85 -2.06 -3.24
N MET A 95 -9.56 -1.78 -3.08
CA MET A 95 -8.66 -1.49 -4.20
C MET A 95 -8.62 -2.66 -5.18
N THR A 96 -8.49 -3.89 -4.70
CA THR A 96 -8.50 -5.09 -5.56
C THR A 96 -9.78 -5.20 -6.37
N LEU A 97 -10.94 -4.94 -5.73
CA LEU A 97 -12.24 -4.98 -6.40
C LEU A 97 -12.36 -3.88 -7.47
N GLN A 98 -11.88 -2.68 -7.17
CA GLN A 98 -11.88 -1.57 -8.13
C GLN A 98 -10.94 -1.85 -9.31
N LEU A 99 -9.71 -2.30 -9.06
CA LEU A 99 -8.76 -2.68 -10.11
C LEU A 99 -9.34 -3.76 -11.04
N LYS A 100 -10.09 -4.72 -10.48
CA LYS A 100 -10.81 -5.72 -11.27
C LYS A 100 -11.88 -5.09 -12.16
N LYS A 101 -12.68 -4.14 -11.64
CA LYS A 101 -13.70 -3.41 -12.44
C LYS A 101 -13.08 -2.62 -13.59
N TYR A 102 -11.91 -2.03 -13.37
CA TYR A 102 -11.13 -1.31 -14.38
C TYR A 102 -10.37 -2.24 -15.34
N ASN A 103 -10.51 -3.56 -15.17
CA ASN A 103 -9.80 -4.56 -15.98
C ASN A 103 -8.28 -4.33 -15.99
N TYR A 104 -7.72 -3.90 -14.85
CA TYR A 104 -6.30 -3.62 -14.69
C TYR A 104 -5.44 -4.84 -15.06
N LYS A 105 -4.40 -4.61 -15.86
CA LYS A 105 -3.52 -5.66 -16.39
C LYS A 105 -2.10 -5.61 -15.83
N GLY A 106 -1.79 -4.60 -15.02
CA GLY A 106 -0.51 -4.49 -14.35
C GLY A 106 -0.41 -5.36 -13.11
N ILE A 107 0.60 -5.11 -12.31
CA ILE A 107 0.88 -5.85 -11.08
C ILE A 107 0.34 -5.06 -9.88
N TYR A 108 -0.46 -5.70 -9.05
CA TYR A 108 -0.86 -5.18 -7.75
C TYR A 108 -0.14 -5.94 -6.65
N VAL A 109 0.55 -5.18 -5.78
CA VAL A 109 1.30 -5.72 -4.63
C VAL A 109 0.67 -5.18 -3.36
N SER A 110 0.28 -6.06 -2.46
CA SER A 110 -0.13 -5.75 -1.09
C SER A 110 0.75 -6.53 -0.12
N PHE A 111 1.09 -5.91 1.01
CA PHE A 111 1.91 -6.55 2.02
C PHE A 111 1.03 -7.14 3.11
N GLY A 112 1.22 -8.43 3.35
CA GLY A 112 0.64 -9.14 4.47
C GLY A 112 1.60 -9.24 5.66
N SER A 113 1.15 -9.88 6.71
CA SER A 113 1.93 -10.18 7.90
C SER A 113 1.90 -11.68 8.17
N TYR A 114 2.98 -12.22 8.73
CA TYR A 114 2.97 -13.62 9.20
C TYR A 114 1.85 -13.89 10.21
N MET A 115 1.33 -12.85 10.85
CA MET A 115 0.17 -12.94 11.76
C MET A 115 -1.14 -13.28 11.04
N GLU A 116 -1.20 -13.11 9.73
CA GLU A 116 -2.38 -13.51 8.92
C GLU A 116 -2.55 -15.04 8.87
N ILE A 117 -1.46 -15.76 9.03
CA ILE A 117 -1.47 -17.23 9.07
C ILE A 117 -2.06 -17.75 10.40
N GLY A 118 -2.28 -16.86 11.37
CA GLY A 118 -2.76 -17.20 12.71
C GLY A 118 -1.67 -17.77 13.61
N LEU A 119 -2.03 -18.06 14.83
CA LEU A 119 -1.16 -18.79 15.74
C LEU A 119 -1.06 -20.22 15.24
N ASN A 120 0.16 -20.73 15.12
CA ASN A 120 0.37 -22.16 14.93
C ASN A 120 -0.46 -22.89 15.97
N GLY A 121 -1.41 -23.69 15.50
CA GLY A 121 -2.22 -24.49 16.42
C GLY A 121 -1.29 -25.27 17.34
N GLU A 122 -1.79 -25.68 18.49
CA GLU A 122 -1.09 -26.34 19.59
C GLU A 122 -0.21 -27.55 19.15
N ASN A 123 -0.27 -27.94 17.88
CA ASN A 123 0.40 -29.11 17.33
C ASN A 123 1.68 -28.81 16.50
N GLY A 124 2.18 -27.58 16.46
CA GLY A 124 3.46 -27.23 15.83
C GLY A 124 3.55 -27.55 14.33
N LYS A 125 2.44 -27.76 13.63
CA LYS A 125 2.45 -27.96 12.18
C LYS A 125 2.66 -26.63 11.48
N ALA A 126 3.68 -26.56 10.64
CA ALA A 126 3.89 -25.42 9.75
C ALA A 126 2.69 -25.30 8.79
N PHE A 127 2.20 -24.09 8.61
CA PHE A 127 1.28 -23.82 7.51
C PHE A 127 2.06 -23.91 6.20
N THR A 128 1.54 -24.67 5.25
CA THR A 128 2.01 -24.67 3.86
C THR A 128 1.03 -23.84 3.05
N GLU A 129 1.56 -22.97 2.20
CA GLU A 129 0.76 -22.24 1.21
C GLU A 129 0.10 -23.21 0.22
#